data_bf5e6b95b4954a41935f3deff167f575
#
_entry.id   bf5e6b95b4954a41935f3deff167f575
#
_cell.length_a   1.000
_cell.length_b   1.000
_cell.length_c   1.000
_cell.angle_alpha   90.00
_cell.angle_beta   90.00
_cell.angle_gamma   90.00
#
_symmetry.space_group_name_H-M   'P 1'
#
loop_
_entity.id
_entity.type
_entity.pdbx_description
1 polymer ?
#
loop_
_entity_poly.entity_id
_entity_poly.type
_entity_poly.pdbx_seq_one_letter_code
_entity_poly.pdbx_strand_id
1 'polypeptide(L)'
;MSNLFDATALVVPFEKLRMTDVEIVGGKNASLGEMISQLPSGVKVPTGFATTAHAFREFLKFDGLTERINAKLDALDTEDVRALAAVGAEIRAMVEAQPFPADLETAIREAFVTLQGGQPDASFAVRSSATAEDLPDASFAGQQETFLNVHGIDEVLHKMKEVFASLYNDRAILSLIHISEPTRH
;
A
#
# COMPACT_ATOMS: atom_id res chain seq x y z
N MET A 1 -7.75 -4.69 23.13
CA MET A 1 -6.28 -4.59 23.34
C MET A 1 -5.80 -3.33 22.64
N SER A 2 -5.01 -2.50 23.31
CA SER A 2 -4.46 -1.30 22.70
C SER A 2 -3.37 -1.70 21.69
N ASN A 3 -3.35 -1.05 20.52
CA ASN A 3 -2.29 -1.20 19.55
C ASN A 3 -0.95 -0.72 20.14
N LEU A 4 0.15 -1.32 19.71
CA LEU A 4 1.50 -0.94 20.15
C LEU A 4 2.02 0.34 19.48
N PHE A 5 1.18 1.03 18.73
CA PHE A 5 1.50 2.25 18.00
C PHE A 5 0.29 3.19 17.98
N ASP A 6 0.53 4.45 17.65
CA ASP A 6 -0.51 5.48 17.55
C ASP A 6 -1.48 5.18 16.39
N ALA A 7 -2.78 5.47 16.58
CA ALA A 7 -3.80 5.29 15.54
C ALA A 7 -3.56 6.16 14.29
N THR A 8 -2.80 7.23 14.39
CA THR A 8 -2.42 8.11 13.28
C THR A 8 -1.02 7.81 12.72
N ALA A 9 -0.38 6.72 13.16
CA ALA A 9 0.92 6.33 12.66
C ALA A 9 0.90 6.13 11.14
N LEU A 10 1.89 6.67 10.46
CA LEU A 10 2.05 6.54 9.02
C LEU A 10 2.89 5.31 8.66
N VAL A 11 3.88 5.01 9.48
CA VAL A 11 4.81 3.89 9.30
C VAL A 11 4.93 3.14 10.62
N VAL A 12 4.89 1.81 10.57
CA VAL A 12 4.99 0.94 11.75
C VAL A 12 6.02 -0.17 11.49
N PRO A 13 7.05 -0.31 12.35
CA PRO A 13 7.97 -1.45 12.28
C PRO A 13 7.23 -2.78 12.49
N PHE A 14 7.65 -3.84 11.82
CA PHE A 14 6.99 -5.15 11.93
C PHE A 14 6.94 -5.69 13.35
N GLU A 15 7.92 -5.39 14.18
CA GLU A 15 7.98 -5.82 15.58
C GLU A 15 6.79 -5.34 16.41
N LYS A 16 6.16 -4.24 16.00
CA LYS A 16 4.99 -3.66 16.67
C LYS A 16 3.66 -4.16 16.12
N LEU A 17 3.68 -4.98 15.08
CA LEU A 17 2.46 -5.48 14.43
C LEU A 17 2.02 -6.80 15.04
N ARG A 18 0.70 -7.01 15.06
CA ARG A 18 0.04 -8.23 15.52
C ARG A 18 -1.11 -8.57 14.57
N MET A 19 -1.65 -9.77 14.66
CA MET A 19 -2.78 -10.20 13.83
C MET A 19 -4.03 -9.34 14.01
N THR A 20 -4.15 -8.63 15.12
CA THR A 20 -5.24 -7.67 15.35
C THR A 20 -5.11 -6.39 14.52
N ASP A 21 -4.00 -6.19 13.82
CA ASP A 21 -3.71 -4.97 13.05
C ASP A 21 -3.99 -5.12 11.54
N VAL A 22 -4.69 -6.18 11.10
CA VAL A 22 -4.96 -6.45 9.67
C VAL A 22 -5.63 -5.26 8.97
N GLU A 23 -6.59 -4.61 9.63
CA GLU A 23 -7.30 -3.46 9.06
C GLU A 23 -6.42 -2.22 8.88
N ILE A 24 -5.29 -2.18 9.56
CA ILE A 24 -4.37 -1.03 9.57
C ILE A 24 -3.24 -1.22 8.55
N VAL A 25 -2.68 -2.42 8.46
CA VAL A 25 -1.47 -2.70 7.67
C VAL A 25 -1.64 -3.82 6.65
N GLY A 26 -2.79 -4.47 6.61
CA GLY A 26 -3.04 -5.63 5.75
C GLY A 26 -2.57 -6.96 6.34
N GLY A 27 -3.11 -8.04 5.81
CA GLY A 27 -2.92 -9.39 6.35
C GLY A 27 -1.47 -9.88 6.34
N LYS A 28 -0.73 -9.64 5.27
CA LYS A 28 0.67 -10.07 5.17
C LYS A 28 1.56 -9.41 6.21
N ASN A 29 1.40 -8.10 6.39
CA ASN A 29 2.19 -7.36 7.38
C ASN A 29 1.83 -7.76 8.80
N ALA A 30 0.54 -7.90 9.11
CA ALA A 30 0.08 -8.31 10.42
C ALA A 30 0.58 -9.73 10.77
N SER A 31 0.53 -10.65 9.82
CA SER A 31 1.03 -12.01 9.97
C SER A 31 2.54 -12.06 10.22
N LEU A 32 3.31 -11.26 9.47
CA LEU A 32 4.76 -11.16 9.68
C LEU A 32 5.09 -10.62 11.08
N GLY A 33 4.40 -9.58 11.51
CA GLY A 33 4.60 -9.01 12.85
C GLY A 33 4.27 -9.99 13.96
N GLU A 34 3.16 -10.71 13.85
CA GLU A 34 2.77 -11.76 14.80
C GLU A 34 3.83 -12.86 14.86
N MET A 35 4.29 -13.33 13.69
CA MET A 35 5.33 -14.36 13.61
C MET A 35 6.63 -13.88 14.29
N ILE A 36 7.08 -12.67 14.00
CA ILE A 36 8.28 -12.10 14.62
C ILE A 36 8.15 -12.06 16.14
N SER A 37 6.97 -11.71 16.66
CA SER A 37 6.71 -11.61 18.10
C SER A 37 6.80 -12.94 18.83
N GLN A 38 6.59 -14.06 18.14
CA GLN A 38 6.55 -15.39 18.72
C GLN A 38 7.82 -16.20 18.53
N LEU A 39 8.82 -15.66 17.83
CA LEU A 39 10.06 -16.36 17.60
C LEU A 39 10.94 -16.44 18.86
N PRO A 40 11.60 -17.58 19.09
CA PRO A 40 12.56 -17.70 20.17
C PRO A 40 13.71 -16.71 20.03
N SER A 41 14.29 -16.26 21.14
CA SER A 41 15.48 -15.42 21.15
C SER A 41 16.62 -16.11 20.40
N GLY A 42 17.27 -15.39 19.49
CA GLY A 42 18.38 -15.90 18.66
C GLY A 42 17.95 -16.37 17.26
N VAL A 43 16.68 -16.51 16.99
CA VAL A 43 16.20 -16.72 15.61
C VAL A 43 16.12 -15.38 14.89
N LYS A 44 16.93 -15.22 13.84
CA LYS A 44 16.90 -14.02 13.00
C LYS A 44 15.88 -14.19 11.89
N VAL A 45 14.94 -13.28 11.83
CA VAL A 45 13.94 -13.19 10.74
C VAL A 45 14.13 -11.84 10.05
N PRO A 46 14.00 -11.79 8.73
CA PRO A 46 13.97 -10.51 8.04
C PRO A 46 12.90 -9.61 8.65
N THR A 47 13.31 -8.44 9.08
CA THR A 47 12.39 -7.43 9.60
C THR A 47 12.04 -6.43 8.50
N GLY A 48 11.21 -5.45 8.81
CA GLY A 48 10.79 -4.43 7.88
C GLY A 48 9.87 -3.43 8.56
N PHE A 49 9.26 -2.61 7.75
CA PHE A 49 8.21 -1.70 8.20
C PHE A 49 7.05 -1.70 7.20
N ALA A 50 5.89 -1.29 7.67
CA ALA A 50 4.69 -1.14 6.87
C ALA A 50 4.23 0.31 6.87
N THR A 51 3.74 0.79 5.74
CA THR A 51 2.88 1.98 5.71
C THR A 51 1.46 1.55 6.04
N THR A 52 0.75 2.40 6.77
CA THR A 52 -0.60 2.10 7.23
C THR A 52 -1.66 2.48 6.19
N ALA A 53 -2.88 1.96 6.36
CA ALA A 53 -4.02 2.40 5.57
C ALA A 53 -4.28 3.91 5.74
N HIS A 54 -4.04 4.45 6.93
CA HIS A 54 -4.10 5.89 7.18
C HIS A 54 -3.10 6.65 6.30
N ALA A 55 -1.86 6.19 6.22
CA ALA A 55 -0.84 6.79 5.36
C ALA A 55 -1.25 6.79 3.89
N PHE A 56 -1.83 5.70 3.41
CA PHE A 56 -2.32 5.62 2.03
C PHE A 56 -3.46 6.60 1.78
N ARG A 57 -4.40 6.74 2.71
CA ARG A 57 -5.47 7.74 2.60
C ARG A 57 -4.93 9.16 2.58
N GLU A 58 -3.95 9.47 3.41
CA GLU A 58 -3.28 10.78 3.40
C GLU A 58 -2.55 11.05 2.08
N PHE A 59 -1.89 10.05 1.53
CA PHE A 59 -1.27 10.12 0.20
C PHE A 59 -2.30 10.45 -0.89
N LEU A 60 -3.44 9.77 -0.88
CA LEU A 60 -4.51 10.00 -1.87
C LEU A 60 -5.16 11.38 -1.76
N LYS A 61 -5.26 11.92 -0.55
CA LYS A 61 -5.82 13.27 -0.33
C LYS A 61 -4.87 14.38 -0.71
N PHE A 62 -3.57 14.11 -0.70
CA PHE A 62 -2.56 15.12 -0.92
C PHE A 62 -2.65 15.67 -2.35
N ASP A 63 -2.55 16.99 -2.47
CA ASP A 63 -2.52 17.72 -3.75
C ASP A 63 -3.70 17.39 -4.70
N GLY A 64 -4.87 17.09 -4.15
CA GLY A 64 -6.09 16.84 -4.93
C GLY A 64 -6.08 15.57 -5.76
N LEU A 65 -5.24 14.59 -5.43
CA LEU A 65 -5.15 13.34 -6.20
C LEU A 65 -6.48 12.58 -6.24
N THR A 66 -7.17 12.47 -5.11
CA THR A 66 -8.47 11.77 -5.04
C THR A 66 -9.48 12.42 -5.99
N GLU A 67 -9.58 13.73 -6.00
CA GLU A 67 -10.51 14.48 -6.85
C GLU A 67 -10.19 14.28 -8.33
N ARG A 68 -8.93 14.26 -8.71
CA ARG A 68 -8.49 14.01 -10.08
C ARG A 68 -8.78 12.58 -10.52
N ILE A 69 -8.57 11.59 -9.64
CA ILE A 69 -8.93 10.19 -9.89
C ILE A 69 -10.44 10.07 -10.08
N ASN A 70 -11.23 10.62 -9.17
CA ASN A 70 -12.68 10.56 -9.23
C ASN A 70 -13.24 11.21 -10.50
N ALA A 71 -12.67 12.34 -10.94
CA ALA A 71 -13.06 12.97 -12.20
C ALA A 71 -12.84 12.04 -13.41
N LYS A 72 -11.76 11.28 -13.43
CA LYS A 72 -11.50 10.28 -14.47
C LYS A 72 -12.49 9.13 -14.41
N LEU A 73 -12.83 8.65 -13.23
CA LEU A 73 -13.77 7.56 -13.03
C LEU A 73 -15.20 7.97 -13.40
N ASP A 74 -15.62 9.18 -13.04
CA ASP A 74 -16.97 9.68 -13.31
C ASP A 74 -17.22 9.85 -14.82
N ALA A 75 -16.18 10.14 -15.59
CA ALA A 75 -16.26 10.30 -17.04
C ALA A 75 -16.13 8.98 -17.81
N LEU A 76 -15.88 7.85 -17.12
CA LEU A 76 -15.61 6.57 -17.77
C LEU A 76 -16.88 5.82 -18.14
N ASP A 77 -16.96 5.39 -19.40
CA ASP A 77 -17.92 4.38 -19.87
C ASP A 77 -17.35 2.98 -19.56
N THR A 78 -17.94 2.29 -18.61
CA THR A 78 -17.49 0.98 -18.12
C THR A 78 -17.70 -0.15 -19.13
N GLU A 79 -18.55 0.04 -20.12
CA GLU A 79 -18.78 -0.93 -21.18
C GLU A 79 -17.72 -0.86 -22.29
N ASP A 80 -16.98 0.25 -22.34
CA ASP A 80 -15.87 0.43 -23.29
C ASP A 80 -14.55 -0.06 -22.67
N VAL A 81 -14.14 -1.27 -23.04
CA VAL A 81 -12.92 -1.91 -22.52
C VAL A 81 -11.65 -1.10 -22.85
N ARG A 82 -11.62 -0.43 -24.01
CA ARG A 82 -10.48 0.40 -24.40
C ARG A 82 -10.41 1.68 -23.57
N ALA A 83 -11.57 2.29 -23.33
CA ALA A 83 -11.64 3.47 -22.45
C ALA A 83 -11.24 3.12 -21.02
N LEU A 84 -11.67 1.97 -20.50
CA LEU A 84 -11.26 1.48 -19.18
C LEU A 84 -9.75 1.29 -19.09
N ALA A 85 -9.13 0.64 -20.06
CA ALA A 85 -7.68 0.44 -20.07
C ALA A 85 -6.91 1.76 -20.14
N ALA A 86 -7.38 2.70 -20.96
CA ALA A 86 -6.76 4.02 -21.10
C ALA A 86 -6.86 4.84 -19.80
N VAL A 87 -8.04 4.89 -19.19
CA VAL A 87 -8.26 5.59 -17.90
C VAL A 87 -7.47 4.94 -16.79
N GLY A 88 -7.44 3.62 -16.73
CA GLY A 88 -6.62 2.88 -15.76
C GLY A 88 -5.14 3.25 -15.85
N ALA A 89 -4.59 3.30 -17.06
CA ALA A 89 -3.21 3.71 -17.28
C ALA A 89 -2.96 5.17 -16.85
N GLU A 90 -3.88 6.08 -17.13
CA GLU A 90 -3.79 7.47 -16.69
C GLU A 90 -3.82 7.60 -15.17
N ILE A 91 -4.69 6.89 -14.48
CA ILE A 91 -4.79 6.89 -13.02
C ILE A 91 -3.50 6.36 -12.40
N ARG A 92 -2.98 5.24 -12.89
CA ARG A 92 -1.71 4.68 -12.40
C ARG A 92 -0.55 5.65 -12.59
N ALA A 93 -0.48 6.30 -13.74
CA ALA A 93 0.53 7.33 -13.99
C ALA A 93 0.42 8.53 -13.04
N MET A 94 -0.81 8.95 -12.71
CA MET A 94 -1.05 10.03 -11.74
C MET A 94 -0.58 9.64 -10.33
N VAL A 95 -0.81 8.41 -9.91
CA VAL A 95 -0.35 7.89 -8.60
C VAL A 95 1.18 7.84 -8.57
N GLU A 96 1.81 7.32 -9.60
CA GLU A 96 3.28 7.22 -9.67
C GLU A 96 3.96 8.60 -9.72
N ALA A 97 3.32 9.59 -10.31
CA ALA A 97 3.83 10.95 -10.39
C ALA A 97 3.58 11.78 -9.12
N GLN A 98 2.68 11.33 -8.24
CA GLN A 98 2.31 12.05 -7.02
C GLN A 98 3.49 12.10 -6.06
N PRO A 99 3.93 13.28 -5.59
CA PRO A 99 4.90 13.35 -4.50
C PRO A 99 4.29 12.85 -3.20
N PHE A 100 5.12 12.28 -2.33
CA PHE A 100 4.69 11.94 -0.97
C PHE A 100 4.43 13.21 -0.16
N PRO A 101 3.40 13.24 0.71
CA PRO A 101 3.31 14.25 1.75
C PRO A 101 4.62 14.27 2.57
N ALA A 102 5.06 15.46 2.98
CA ALA A 102 6.37 15.62 3.61
C ALA A 102 6.55 14.78 4.88
N ASP A 103 5.51 14.69 5.71
CA ASP A 103 5.52 13.88 6.93
C ASP A 103 5.60 12.38 6.64
N LEU A 104 4.90 11.90 5.62
CA LEU A 104 4.98 10.50 5.19
C LEU A 104 6.37 10.16 4.62
N GLU A 105 6.92 11.00 3.76
CA GLU A 105 8.26 10.79 3.22
C GLU A 105 9.31 10.77 4.34
N THR A 106 9.22 11.68 5.31
CA THR A 106 10.12 11.72 6.47
C THR A 106 10.02 10.43 7.28
N ALA A 107 8.80 9.97 7.57
CA ALA A 107 8.59 8.73 8.32
C ALA A 107 9.16 7.50 7.61
N ILE A 108 9.00 7.42 6.28
CA ILE A 108 9.57 6.34 5.47
C ILE A 108 11.10 6.38 5.50
N ARG A 109 11.69 7.57 5.32
CA ARG A 109 13.15 7.73 5.33
C ARG A 109 13.76 7.35 6.68
N GLU A 110 13.15 7.74 7.77
CA GLU A 110 13.58 7.39 9.12
C GLU A 110 13.51 5.88 9.38
N ALA A 111 12.40 5.25 8.99
CA ALA A 111 12.23 3.80 9.11
C ALA A 111 13.23 3.04 8.23
N PHE A 112 13.51 3.55 7.05
CA PHE A 112 14.50 2.97 6.14
C PHE A 112 15.91 3.02 6.73
N VAL A 113 16.33 4.14 7.28
CA VAL A 113 17.65 4.28 7.93
C VAL A 113 17.81 3.28 9.06
N THR A 114 16.79 3.13 9.89
CA THR A 114 16.78 2.14 10.99
C THR A 114 16.88 0.71 10.45
N LEU A 115 16.09 0.40 9.42
CA LEU A 115 16.04 -0.94 8.81
C LEU A 115 17.36 -1.30 8.12
N GLN A 116 17.98 -0.36 7.42
CA GLN A 116 19.25 -0.55 6.72
C GLN A 116 20.40 -0.83 7.67
N GLY A 117 20.38 -0.23 8.87
CA GLY A 117 21.33 -0.54 9.95
C GLY A 117 22.80 -0.32 9.60
N GLY A 118 23.10 0.67 8.75
CA GLY A 118 24.47 0.95 8.32
C GLY A 118 25.00 0.02 7.23
N GLN A 119 24.14 -0.76 6.57
CA GLN A 119 24.52 -1.63 5.46
C GLN A 119 24.05 -1.01 4.12
N PRO A 120 24.89 -0.22 3.44
CA PRO A 120 24.47 0.53 2.24
C PRO A 120 24.07 -0.36 1.07
N ASP A 121 24.57 -1.59 1.02
CA ASP A 121 24.28 -2.56 -0.05
C ASP A 121 23.10 -3.48 0.27
N ALA A 122 22.39 -3.25 1.37
CA ALA A 122 21.23 -4.08 1.72
C ALA A 122 20.15 -4.01 0.64
N SER A 123 19.60 -5.16 0.29
CA SER A 123 18.47 -5.26 -0.64
C SER A 123 17.16 -5.46 0.12
N PHE A 124 16.10 -4.90 -0.42
CA PHE A 124 14.77 -4.93 0.18
C PHE A 124 13.75 -5.52 -0.79
N ALA A 125 12.70 -6.09 -0.23
CA ALA A 125 11.49 -6.41 -0.98
C ALA A 125 10.43 -5.34 -0.66
N VAL A 126 9.84 -4.77 -1.69
CA VAL A 126 8.71 -3.83 -1.58
C VAL A 126 7.47 -4.52 -2.11
N ARG A 127 6.43 -4.64 -1.30
CA ARG A 127 5.22 -5.35 -1.67
C ARG A 127 3.96 -4.74 -1.09
N SER A 128 2.84 -5.02 -1.75
CA SER A 128 1.53 -4.68 -1.23
C SER A 128 1.12 -5.61 -0.09
N SER A 129 0.28 -5.09 0.79
CA SER A 129 -0.39 -5.87 1.84
C SER A 129 -1.80 -5.32 1.95
N ALA A 130 -2.76 -5.98 1.29
CA ALA A 130 -4.12 -5.50 1.26
C ALA A 130 -4.86 -5.78 2.56
N THR A 131 -5.71 -4.85 2.96
CA THR A 131 -6.59 -5.00 4.12
C THR A 131 -7.79 -5.91 3.84
N ALA A 132 -8.10 -6.13 2.56
CA ALA A 132 -9.27 -6.89 2.09
C ALA A 132 -8.92 -8.27 1.49
N GLU A 133 -7.68 -8.77 1.69
CA GLU A 133 -7.25 -10.05 1.12
C GLU A 133 -8.07 -11.25 1.59
N ASP A 134 -8.61 -11.15 2.79
CA ASP A 134 -9.33 -12.25 3.45
C ASP A 134 -10.85 -12.16 3.29
N LEU A 135 -11.36 -11.22 2.51
CA LEU A 135 -12.79 -11.17 2.22
C LEU A 135 -13.14 -12.21 1.14
N PRO A 136 -14.15 -13.07 1.36
CA PRO A 136 -14.50 -14.14 0.43
C PRO A 136 -14.88 -13.67 -0.98
N ASP A 137 -15.27 -12.42 -1.13
CA ASP A 137 -15.62 -11.79 -2.41
C ASP A 137 -14.45 -10.99 -3.03
N ALA A 138 -13.31 -10.91 -2.36
CA ALA A 138 -12.15 -10.20 -2.87
C ALA A 138 -11.37 -11.10 -3.83
N SER A 139 -11.76 -11.09 -5.09
CA SER A 139 -11.03 -11.74 -6.18
C SER A 139 -9.69 -11.05 -6.51
N PHE A 140 -9.11 -10.37 -5.51
CA PHE A 140 -7.81 -9.70 -5.61
C PHE A 140 -6.62 -10.59 -5.26
N ALA A 141 -6.89 -11.83 -4.84
CA ALA A 141 -5.85 -12.81 -4.59
C ALA A 141 -5.02 -13.04 -5.86
N GLY A 142 -3.75 -12.70 -5.82
CA GLY A 142 -2.79 -12.94 -6.90
C GLY A 142 -2.42 -11.75 -7.79
N GLN A 143 -2.99 -10.55 -7.57
CA GLN A 143 -2.65 -9.34 -8.35
C GLN A 143 -1.82 -8.32 -7.57
N GLN A 144 -1.07 -8.79 -6.59
CA GLN A 144 -0.26 -7.91 -5.74
C GLN A 144 1.15 -7.81 -6.28
N GLU A 145 1.60 -6.58 -6.50
CA GLU A 145 2.95 -6.32 -6.94
C GLU A 145 3.96 -6.60 -5.82
N THR A 146 5.04 -7.24 -6.18
CA THR A 146 6.21 -7.45 -5.32
C THR A 146 7.45 -7.15 -6.13
N PHE A 147 8.26 -6.22 -5.62
CA PHE A 147 9.54 -5.88 -6.22
C PHE A 147 10.66 -6.39 -5.31
N LEU A 148 11.54 -7.19 -5.86
CA LEU A 148 12.68 -7.75 -5.17
C LEU A 148 13.96 -7.00 -5.54
N ASN A 149 14.99 -7.16 -4.72
CA ASN A 149 16.31 -6.58 -4.96
C ASN A 149 16.29 -5.05 -5.12
N VAL A 150 15.47 -4.39 -4.31
CA VAL A 150 15.37 -2.93 -4.28
C VAL A 150 16.50 -2.37 -3.41
N HIS A 151 17.25 -1.41 -3.91
CA HIS A 151 18.41 -0.84 -3.24
C HIS A 151 18.28 0.67 -3.09
N GLY A 152 18.51 1.14 -1.88
CA GLY A 152 18.52 2.56 -1.57
C GLY A 152 17.13 3.17 -1.40
N ILE A 153 17.08 4.30 -0.69
CA ILE A 153 15.81 4.96 -0.33
C ILE A 153 15.05 5.49 -1.54
N ASP A 154 15.73 6.02 -2.55
CA ASP A 154 15.05 6.59 -3.70
C ASP A 154 14.34 5.51 -4.52
N GLU A 155 14.96 4.35 -4.69
CA GLU A 155 14.34 3.20 -5.35
C GLU A 155 13.19 2.64 -4.52
N VAL A 156 13.32 2.56 -3.20
CA VAL A 156 12.24 2.13 -2.29
C VAL A 156 11.03 3.04 -2.42
N LEU A 157 11.22 4.36 -2.38
CA LEU A 157 10.13 5.33 -2.53
C LEU A 157 9.44 5.19 -3.90
N HIS A 158 10.21 5.01 -4.95
CA HIS A 158 9.67 4.82 -6.30
C HIS A 158 8.84 3.53 -6.39
N LYS A 159 9.36 2.42 -5.89
CA LYS A 159 8.66 1.13 -5.89
C LYS A 159 7.41 1.14 -5.02
N MET A 160 7.40 1.89 -3.92
CA MET A 160 6.20 2.07 -3.10
C MET A 160 5.08 2.75 -3.89
N LYS A 161 5.40 3.76 -4.71
CA LYS A 161 4.41 4.40 -5.59
C LYS A 161 3.91 3.46 -6.67
N GLU A 162 4.76 2.63 -7.24
CA GLU A 162 4.34 1.59 -8.19
C GLU A 162 3.39 0.58 -7.54
N VAL A 163 3.66 0.20 -6.29
CA VAL A 163 2.75 -0.66 -5.51
C VAL A 163 1.40 0.04 -5.29
N PHE A 164 1.41 1.31 -4.90
CA PHE A 164 0.17 2.09 -4.76
C PHE A 164 -0.60 2.19 -6.07
N ALA A 165 0.10 2.44 -7.18
CA ALA A 165 -0.52 2.49 -8.51
C ALA A 165 -1.14 1.15 -8.91
N SER A 166 -0.54 0.03 -8.53
CA SER A 166 -1.04 -1.30 -8.87
C SER A 166 -2.41 -1.62 -8.25
N LEU A 167 -2.81 -0.90 -7.19
CA LEU A 167 -4.14 -1.01 -6.61
C LEU A 167 -5.25 -0.50 -7.56
N TYR A 168 -4.89 0.32 -8.55
CA TYR A 168 -5.78 0.84 -9.59
C TYR A 168 -5.65 0.06 -10.89
N ASN A 169 -5.65 -1.27 -10.85
CA ASN A 169 -5.77 -2.10 -12.04
C ASN A 169 -7.20 -2.05 -12.60
N ASP A 170 -7.39 -2.46 -13.83
CA ASP A 170 -8.66 -2.33 -14.53
C ASP A 170 -9.82 -3.03 -13.79
N ARG A 171 -9.55 -4.18 -13.19
CA ARG A 171 -10.54 -4.92 -12.40
C ARG A 171 -10.93 -4.18 -11.11
N ALA A 172 -9.95 -3.62 -10.41
CA ALA A 172 -10.20 -2.83 -9.21
C ALA A 172 -11.01 -1.56 -9.54
N ILE A 173 -10.73 -0.91 -10.66
CA ILE A 173 -11.48 0.26 -11.13
C ILE A 173 -12.93 -0.10 -11.39
N LEU A 174 -13.23 -1.22 -12.05
CA LEU A 174 -14.60 -1.70 -12.25
C LEU A 174 -15.33 -1.92 -10.91
N SER A 175 -14.65 -2.51 -9.93
CA SER A 175 -15.20 -2.73 -8.59
C SER A 175 -15.56 -1.41 -7.90
N LEU A 176 -14.67 -0.41 -7.98
CA LEU A 176 -14.89 0.92 -7.39
C LEU A 176 -16.13 1.60 -7.98
N ILE A 177 -16.34 1.50 -9.30
CA ILE A 177 -17.48 2.09 -9.99
C ILE A 177 -18.78 1.40 -9.59
N HIS A 178 -18.80 0.08 -9.52
CA HIS A 178 -20.01 -0.68 -9.14
C HIS A 178 -20.45 -0.42 -7.68
N ILE A 179 -19.51 -0.12 -6.79
CA ILE A 179 -19.83 0.27 -5.40
C ILE A 179 -20.43 1.68 -5.35
N SER A 180 -20.06 2.56 -6.27
CA SER A 180 -20.49 3.96 -6.31
C SER A 180 -21.86 4.16 -6.98
N GLU A 181 -22.33 3.20 -7.76
CA GLU A 181 -23.67 3.29 -8.37
C GLU A 181 -24.74 2.87 -7.35
N PRO A 182 -25.66 3.79 -6.98
CA PRO A 182 -26.83 3.36 -6.23
C PRO A 182 -27.63 2.39 -7.11
N THR A 183 -27.94 1.23 -6.58
CA THR A 183 -28.85 0.26 -7.20
C THR A 183 -30.10 0.98 -7.65
N ARG A 184 -30.23 1.22 -8.96
CA ARG A 184 -31.50 1.65 -9.55
C ARG A 184 -32.40 0.42 -9.59
N HIS A 185 -33.33 0.36 -8.67
CA HIS A 185 -34.54 -0.49 -8.78
C HIS A 185 -35.56 0.19 -9.65
#